data_996867635512c68bafb5c1682d22ae0d
#
_entry.id   996867635512c68bafb5c1682d22ae0d
#
_cell.length_a   1.000
_cell.length_b   1.000
_cell.length_c   1.000
_cell.angle_alpha   90.00
_cell.angle_beta   90.00
_cell.angle_gamma   90.00
#
_symmetry.space_group_name_H-M   'P 1'
#
loop_
_entity.id
_entity.type
_entity.pdbx_description
1 polymer ?
#
loop_
_entity_poly.entity_id
_entity_poly.type
_entity_poly.pdbx_seq_one_letter_code
_entity_poly.pdbx_strand_id
1 'polypeptide(L)'
;MKYFTKEVRIALVAIVGVIILFFGMNFLKGLNVFSSQNEYGVNFSDITGLSASSPVYADGYKVGVVKSIIYDYTGAKGPKVIIGVDKQLRIPAGSSAEIESDMLGNVKINLLLANNPRERVNPGETFNGNVNNGAMGQLQNMIPTIEKMLPKLD
;
A
#
# COMPACT_ATOMS: atom_id res chain seq x y z
N MET A 1 25.53 44.43 -15.20
CA MET A 1 25.86 43.28 -15.99
C MET A 1 25.20 43.34 -17.36
N LYS A 2 25.99 43.35 -18.36
CA LYS A 2 25.53 43.53 -19.75
C LYS A 2 24.95 42.27 -20.38
N TYR A 3 24.92 41.17 -19.66
CA TYR A 3 24.54 39.87 -20.23
C TYR A 3 23.10 39.43 -19.95
N PHE A 4 22.40 40.18 -19.09
CA PHE A 4 21.02 39.86 -18.74
C PHE A 4 20.08 40.89 -19.33
N THR A 5 19.56 40.59 -20.49
CA THR A 5 18.48 41.37 -21.11
C THR A 5 17.15 41.07 -20.38
N LYS A 6 16.13 41.90 -20.63
CA LYS A 6 14.81 41.68 -20.04
C LYS A 6 14.25 40.32 -20.42
N GLU A 7 14.50 39.86 -21.65
CA GLU A 7 14.06 38.54 -22.13
C GLU A 7 14.73 37.41 -21.38
N VAL A 8 16.02 37.52 -21.08
CA VAL A 8 16.77 36.50 -20.32
C VAL A 8 16.25 36.42 -18.88
N ARG A 9 15.93 37.56 -18.27
CA ARG A 9 15.35 37.57 -16.90
C ARG A 9 13.99 36.88 -16.87
N ILE A 10 13.14 37.16 -17.84
CA ILE A 10 11.82 36.54 -17.95
C ILE A 10 11.96 35.03 -18.14
N ALA A 11 12.86 34.60 -19.03
CA ALA A 11 13.12 33.20 -19.28
C ALA A 11 13.64 32.48 -18.02
N LEU A 12 14.52 33.11 -17.27
CA LEU A 12 15.10 32.55 -16.06
C LEU A 12 14.05 32.40 -14.96
N VAL A 13 13.18 33.42 -14.79
CA VAL A 13 12.06 33.33 -13.82
C VAL A 13 11.07 32.24 -14.24
N ALA A 14 10.78 32.08 -15.52
CA ALA A 14 9.91 31.04 -16.03
C ALA A 14 10.48 29.64 -15.73
N ILE A 15 11.77 29.44 -15.95
CA ILE A 15 12.46 28.17 -15.67
C ILE A 15 12.38 27.86 -14.17
N VAL A 16 12.70 28.82 -13.31
CA VAL A 16 12.63 28.65 -11.85
C VAL A 16 11.20 28.31 -11.43
N GLY A 17 10.19 28.99 -12.00
CA GLY A 17 8.80 28.71 -11.72
C GLY A 17 8.38 27.30 -12.09
N VAL A 18 8.83 26.78 -13.24
CA VAL A 18 8.57 25.40 -13.68
C VAL A 18 9.22 24.39 -12.73
N ILE A 19 10.45 24.65 -12.30
CA ILE A 19 11.16 23.79 -11.36
C ILE A 19 10.41 23.74 -10.02
N ILE A 20 9.99 24.89 -9.50
CA ILE A 20 9.23 24.95 -8.24
C ILE A 20 7.91 24.21 -8.38
N LEU A 21 7.22 24.37 -9.50
CA LEU A 21 5.95 23.70 -9.77
C LEU A 21 6.14 22.18 -9.83
N PHE A 22 7.18 21.71 -10.48
CA PHE A 22 7.51 20.31 -10.59
C PHE A 22 7.79 19.68 -9.20
N PHE A 23 8.63 20.34 -8.40
CA PHE A 23 8.91 19.88 -7.05
C PHE A 23 7.69 19.95 -6.13
N GLY A 24 6.87 21.00 -6.28
CA GLY A 24 5.63 21.15 -5.52
C GLY A 24 4.63 20.04 -5.83
N MET A 25 4.48 19.67 -7.10
CA MET A 25 3.59 18.58 -7.50
C MET A 25 4.08 17.23 -6.93
N ASN A 26 5.38 16.99 -6.94
CA ASN A 26 5.94 15.79 -6.36
C ASN A 26 5.76 15.75 -4.84
N PHE A 27 5.86 16.89 -4.19
CA PHE A 27 5.63 17.02 -2.75
C PHE A 27 4.16 16.72 -2.40
N LEU A 28 3.22 17.23 -3.20
CA LEU A 28 1.79 17.00 -2.99
C LEU A 28 1.37 15.55 -3.18
N LYS A 29 2.11 14.79 -3.97
CA LYS A 29 1.87 13.36 -4.15
C LYS A 29 2.28 12.52 -2.93
N GLY A 30 2.77 13.15 -1.86
CA GLY A 30 3.18 12.46 -0.66
C GLY A 30 4.41 11.59 -0.82
N LEU A 31 5.15 11.81 -1.91
CA LEU A 31 6.43 11.16 -2.11
C LEU A 31 7.47 11.87 -1.26
N ASN A 32 7.74 11.34 -0.09
CA ASN A 32 8.90 11.76 0.67
C ASN A 32 10.16 11.27 -0.07
N VAL A 33 10.63 12.09 -0.98
CA VAL A 33 11.82 11.78 -1.80
C VAL A 33 13.05 11.56 -0.92
N PHE A 34 13.00 12.07 0.31
CA PHE A 34 14.11 11.99 1.26
C PHE A 34 13.93 10.95 2.37
N SER A 35 12.73 10.35 2.52
CA SER A 35 12.58 9.27 3.48
C SER A 35 12.96 7.95 2.84
N SER A 36 14.00 7.33 3.37
CA SER A 36 14.34 5.98 2.95
C SER A 36 13.28 5.03 3.48
N GLN A 37 12.61 4.36 2.59
CA GLN A 37 11.63 3.33 2.94
C GLN A 37 12.21 1.97 2.58
N ASN A 38 11.89 0.98 3.40
CA ASN A 38 12.15 -0.40 3.07
C ASN A 38 11.01 -0.94 2.21
N GLU A 39 11.35 -1.68 1.18
CA GLU A 39 10.36 -2.30 0.29
C GLU A 39 10.19 -3.76 0.63
N TYR A 40 8.93 -4.21 0.61
CA TYR A 40 8.55 -5.60 0.84
C TYR A 40 7.55 -6.02 -0.22
N GLY A 41 7.59 -7.30 -0.59
CA GLY A 41 6.59 -7.88 -1.47
C GLY A 41 5.50 -8.56 -0.67
N VAL A 42 4.24 -8.42 -1.09
CA VAL A 42 3.12 -9.14 -0.51
C VAL A 42 2.35 -9.82 -1.63
N ASN A 43 2.18 -11.13 -1.52
CA ASN A 43 1.39 -11.90 -2.47
C ASN A 43 -0.06 -11.93 -2.02
N PHE A 44 -0.97 -11.48 -2.89
CA PHE A 44 -2.40 -11.54 -2.66
C PHE A 44 -3.07 -12.42 -3.72
N SER A 45 -4.21 -12.99 -3.38
CA SER A 45 -5.05 -13.71 -4.34
C SER A 45 -5.98 -12.76 -5.10
N ASP A 46 -6.37 -11.66 -4.48
CA ASP A 46 -7.28 -10.67 -5.05
C ASP A 46 -6.89 -9.29 -4.49
N ILE A 47 -6.72 -8.33 -5.39
CA ILE A 47 -6.35 -6.96 -5.04
C ILE A 47 -7.42 -5.95 -5.49
N THR A 48 -8.67 -6.38 -5.62
CA THR A 48 -9.76 -5.51 -6.09
C THR A 48 -9.80 -4.20 -5.32
N GLY A 49 -9.74 -3.09 -6.04
CA GLY A 49 -9.78 -1.75 -5.49
C GLY A 49 -8.44 -1.21 -5.01
N LEU A 50 -7.40 -2.03 -4.92
CA LEU A 50 -6.07 -1.59 -4.52
C LEU A 50 -5.35 -0.91 -5.70
N SER A 51 -4.66 0.17 -5.41
CA SER A 51 -3.90 0.93 -6.41
C SER A 51 -2.54 1.32 -5.88
N ALA A 52 -1.66 1.76 -6.78
CA ALA A 52 -0.43 2.43 -6.37
C ALA A 52 -0.80 3.65 -5.51
N SER A 53 -0.05 3.89 -4.46
CA SER A 53 -0.28 4.93 -3.46
C SER A 53 -1.36 4.61 -2.43
N SER A 54 -1.99 3.44 -2.47
CA SER A 54 -2.88 2.99 -1.38
C SER A 54 -2.11 2.98 -0.06
N PRO A 55 -2.72 3.44 1.05
CA PRO A 55 -2.02 3.52 2.33
C PRO A 55 -1.80 2.14 2.96
N VAL A 56 -0.71 2.01 3.70
CA VAL A 56 -0.37 0.82 4.50
C VAL A 56 -0.38 1.21 5.96
N TYR A 57 -1.13 0.47 6.76
CA TYR A 57 -1.29 0.69 8.20
C TYR A 57 -0.74 -0.50 8.98
N ALA A 58 -0.24 -0.22 10.18
CA ALA A 58 0.09 -1.23 11.19
C ALA A 58 -0.44 -0.72 12.52
N ASP A 59 -1.23 -1.54 13.20
CA ASP A 59 -1.88 -1.17 14.47
C ASP A 59 -2.69 0.15 14.39
N GLY A 60 -3.28 0.41 13.24
CA GLY A 60 -4.07 1.63 13.01
C GLY A 60 -3.25 2.87 12.66
N TYR A 61 -1.92 2.75 12.62
CA TYR A 61 -1.02 3.86 12.27
C TYR A 61 -0.51 3.70 10.84
N LYS A 62 -0.52 4.78 10.06
CA LYS A 62 -0.01 4.75 8.69
C LYS A 62 1.51 4.63 8.71
N VAL A 63 2.02 3.52 8.20
CA VAL A 63 3.46 3.20 8.19
C VAL A 63 4.07 3.23 6.80
N GLY A 64 3.26 3.29 5.76
CA GLY A 64 3.78 3.30 4.40
C GLY A 64 2.70 3.42 3.35
N VAL A 65 3.10 3.13 2.13
CA VAL A 65 2.21 3.18 0.95
C VAL A 65 2.55 2.04 0.00
N VAL A 66 1.59 1.71 -0.86
CA VAL A 66 1.84 0.79 -1.98
C VAL A 66 2.70 1.52 -3.02
N LYS A 67 3.84 0.93 -3.37
CA LYS A 67 4.76 1.48 -4.37
C LYS A 67 4.37 1.07 -5.78
N SER A 68 4.12 -0.23 -5.97
CA SER A 68 3.77 -0.77 -7.28
C SER A 68 3.03 -2.08 -7.12
N ILE A 69 2.39 -2.51 -8.20
CA ILE A 69 1.69 -3.79 -8.26
C ILE A 69 2.23 -4.53 -9.48
N ILE A 70 2.69 -5.76 -9.24
CA ILE A 70 3.20 -6.63 -10.29
C ILE A 70 2.16 -7.72 -10.51
N TYR A 71 1.59 -7.77 -11.71
CA TYR A 71 0.62 -8.79 -12.07
C TYR A 71 1.27 -9.86 -12.95
N ASP A 72 1.05 -11.12 -12.60
CA ASP A 72 1.53 -12.25 -13.38
C ASP A 72 0.49 -12.62 -14.44
N TYR A 73 0.74 -12.22 -15.67
CA TYR A 73 -0.15 -12.50 -16.81
C TYR A 73 -0.20 -13.97 -17.20
N THR A 74 0.74 -14.79 -16.72
CA THR A 74 0.71 -16.24 -16.96
C THR A 74 -0.31 -16.96 -16.09
N GLY A 75 -0.80 -16.29 -15.03
CA GLY A 75 -1.78 -16.84 -14.10
C GLY A 75 -1.23 -17.86 -13.12
N ALA A 76 0.08 -18.14 -13.15
CA ALA A 76 0.70 -19.11 -12.24
C ALA A 76 0.78 -18.60 -10.81
N LYS A 77 0.90 -17.29 -10.63
CA LYS A 77 0.96 -16.62 -9.33
C LYS A 77 -0.03 -15.47 -9.31
N GLY A 78 -0.59 -15.20 -8.15
CA GLY A 78 -1.45 -14.04 -7.96
C GLY A 78 -0.67 -12.72 -8.05
N PRO A 79 -1.37 -11.58 -7.97
CA PRO A 79 -0.70 -10.28 -8.01
C PRO A 79 0.23 -10.12 -6.81
N LYS A 80 1.37 -9.51 -7.06
CA LYS A 80 2.36 -9.17 -6.04
C LYS A 80 2.36 -7.66 -5.84
N VAL A 81 2.16 -7.23 -4.61
CA VAL A 81 2.13 -5.82 -4.24
C VAL A 81 3.45 -5.47 -3.60
N ILE A 82 4.11 -4.44 -4.10
CA ILE A 82 5.33 -3.90 -3.48
C ILE A 82 4.92 -2.74 -2.60
N ILE A 83 5.17 -2.87 -1.30
CA ILE A 83 4.88 -1.84 -0.32
C ILE A 83 6.17 -1.18 0.15
N GLY A 84 6.13 0.12 0.35
CA GLY A 84 7.21 0.86 0.98
C GLY A 84 6.78 1.27 2.39
N VAL A 85 7.54 0.88 3.38
CA VAL A 85 7.27 1.19 4.78
C VAL A 85 8.45 1.91 5.41
N ASP A 86 8.18 2.65 6.49
CA ASP A 86 9.20 3.37 7.24
C ASP A 86 10.31 2.40 7.69
N LYS A 87 11.56 2.84 7.56
CA LYS A 87 12.73 2.06 8.00
C LYS A 87 12.69 1.67 9.47
N GLN A 88 12.03 2.46 10.29
CA GLN A 88 11.93 2.20 11.73
C GLN A 88 10.99 1.05 12.03
N LEU A 89 10.10 0.70 11.09
CA LEU A 89 9.18 -0.41 11.28
C LEU A 89 9.90 -1.73 11.11
N ARG A 90 9.88 -2.54 12.16
CA ARG A 90 10.34 -3.92 12.11
C ARG A 90 9.14 -4.82 11.83
N ILE A 91 9.22 -5.60 10.76
CA ILE A 91 8.19 -6.58 10.44
C ILE A 91 8.66 -7.94 10.95
N PRO A 92 8.08 -8.48 12.03
CA PRO A 92 8.49 -9.79 12.54
C PRO A 92 8.21 -10.91 11.54
N ALA A 93 9.03 -11.95 11.55
CA ALA A 93 8.79 -13.13 10.75
C ALA A 93 7.46 -13.78 11.17
N GLY A 94 6.69 -14.24 10.20
CA GLY A 94 5.35 -14.76 10.42
C GLY A 94 4.25 -13.72 10.34
N SER A 95 4.61 -12.46 10.11
CA SER A 95 3.62 -11.38 9.87
C SER A 95 2.91 -11.60 8.53
N SER A 96 1.71 -11.06 8.42
CA SER A 96 0.92 -11.07 7.20
C SER A 96 0.37 -9.68 6.93
N ALA A 97 -0.26 -9.53 5.78
CA ALA A 97 -0.97 -8.32 5.43
C ALA A 97 -2.37 -8.66 4.95
N GLU A 98 -3.31 -7.77 5.15
CA GLU A 98 -4.64 -7.94 4.61
C GLU A 98 -5.10 -6.67 3.92
N ILE A 99 -5.91 -6.84 2.88
CA ILE A 99 -6.56 -5.73 2.19
C ILE A 99 -7.90 -5.51 2.86
N GLU A 100 -8.11 -4.30 3.36
CA GLU A 100 -9.38 -3.89 3.97
C GLU A 100 -10.02 -2.81 3.12
N SER A 101 -11.33 -2.90 2.96
CA SER A 101 -12.12 -1.84 2.34
C SER A 101 -13.14 -1.31 3.32
N ASP A 102 -13.36 0.00 3.28
CA ASP A 102 -14.41 0.63 4.08
C ASP A 102 -15.73 0.70 3.29
N MET A 103 -16.77 1.19 3.95
CA MET A 103 -18.10 1.32 3.32
C MET A 103 -18.13 2.36 2.20
N LEU A 104 -17.13 3.23 2.14
CA LEU A 104 -17.01 4.27 1.12
C LEU A 104 -16.23 3.80 -0.10
N GLY A 105 -15.72 2.57 -0.07
CA GLY A 105 -14.91 2.00 -1.15
C GLY A 105 -13.44 2.33 -1.08
N ASN A 106 -12.97 2.94 0.01
CA ASN A 106 -11.54 3.15 0.20
C ASN A 106 -10.86 1.85 0.57
N VAL A 107 -9.75 1.56 -0.06
CA VAL A 107 -9.00 0.33 0.14
C VAL A 107 -7.63 0.65 0.73
N LYS A 108 -7.25 -0.10 1.74
CA LYS A 108 -5.97 0.05 2.42
C LYS A 108 -5.38 -1.33 2.71
N ILE A 109 -4.08 -1.36 2.96
CA ILE A 109 -3.41 -2.56 3.46
C ILE A 109 -3.21 -2.40 4.97
N ASN A 110 -3.56 -3.44 5.71
CA ASN A 110 -3.32 -3.53 7.14
C ASN A 110 -2.30 -4.62 7.41
N LEU A 111 -1.18 -4.27 8.05
CA LEU A 111 -0.14 -5.21 8.41
C LEU A 111 -0.49 -5.87 9.75
N LEU A 112 -0.53 -7.19 9.75
CA LEU A 112 -0.74 -8.00 10.94
C LEU A 112 0.63 -8.48 11.43
N LEU A 113 1.20 -7.75 12.38
CA LEU A 113 2.54 -8.01 12.87
C LEU A 113 2.53 -9.21 13.82
N ALA A 114 3.38 -10.19 13.54
CA ALA A 114 3.54 -11.36 14.39
C ALA A 114 4.32 -11.01 15.66
N ASN A 115 4.13 -11.81 16.71
CA ASN A 115 4.90 -11.68 17.94
C ASN A 115 6.15 -12.55 17.84
N ASN A 116 7.17 -12.05 17.15
CA ASN A 116 8.44 -12.74 16.99
C ASN A 116 9.60 -11.79 17.27
N PRO A 117 10.18 -11.81 18.47
CA PRO A 117 11.27 -10.89 18.81
C PRO A 117 12.62 -11.28 18.20
N ARG A 118 12.76 -12.49 17.71
CA ARG A 118 14.06 -13.02 17.23
C ARG A 118 14.27 -12.84 15.74
N GLU A 119 13.24 -13.11 14.95
CA GLU A 119 13.33 -13.09 13.50
C GLU A 119 12.47 -11.97 12.92
N ARG A 120 12.92 -11.43 11.80
CA ARG A 120 12.18 -10.41 11.06
C ARG A 120 12.22 -10.71 9.58
N VAL A 121 11.24 -10.16 8.85
CA VAL A 121 11.28 -10.13 7.39
C VAL A 121 12.32 -9.08 6.98
N ASN A 122 13.28 -9.48 6.17
CA ASN A 122 14.28 -8.55 5.67
C ASN A 122 13.73 -7.72 4.52
N PRO A 123 14.21 -6.47 4.35
CA PRO A 123 13.81 -5.67 3.19
C PRO A 123 14.06 -6.41 1.88
N GLY A 124 13.09 -6.34 0.97
CA GLY A 124 13.14 -7.07 -0.29
C GLY A 124 12.52 -8.46 -0.26
N GLU A 125 12.26 -9.01 0.91
CA GLU A 125 11.58 -10.30 1.03
C GLU A 125 10.08 -10.17 0.77
N THR A 126 9.46 -11.31 0.49
CA THR A 126 8.03 -11.40 0.18
C THR A 126 7.32 -12.23 1.25
N PHE A 127 6.15 -11.78 1.65
CA PHE A 127 5.29 -12.53 2.55
C PHE A 127 3.86 -12.57 2.01
N ASN A 128 3.01 -13.40 2.62
CA ASN A 128 1.67 -13.64 2.13
C ASN A 128 0.68 -12.63 2.70
N GLY A 129 -0.34 -12.33 1.89
CA GLY A 129 -1.43 -11.47 2.29
C GLY A 129 -2.78 -12.14 2.09
N ASN A 130 -3.78 -11.61 2.75
CA ASN A 130 -5.17 -12.05 2.67
C ASN A 130 -6.07 -10.86 2.37
N VAL A 131 -7.30 -11.16 1.94
CA VAL A 131 -8.33 -10.15 1.76
C VAL A 131 -9.29 -10.24 2.94
N ASN A 132 -9.49 -9.11 3.62
CA ASN A 132 -10.49 -8.99 4.66
C ASN A 132 -11.73 -8.30 4.07
N ASN A 133 -12.78 -9.06 3.89
CA ASN A 133 -14.04 -8.57 3.33
C ASN A 133 -14.90 -7.84 4.38
N GLY A 134 -14.39 -7.66 5.58
CA GLY A 134 -15.10 -6.95 6.66
C GLY A 134 -16.43 -7.60 7.01
N ALA A 135 -17.47 -6.79 7.13
CA ALA A 135 -18.81 -7.27 7.48
C ALA A 135 -19.34 -8.26 6.45
N MET A 136 -19.04 -8.06 5.17
CA MET A 136 -19.48 -8.98 4.11
C MET A 136 -18.80 -10.35 4.23
N GLY A 137 -17.53 -10.38 4.60
CA GLY A 137 -16.81 -11.64 4.84
C GLY A 137 -17.39 -12.41 6.00
N GLN A 138 -17.75 -11.71 7.07
CA GLN A 138 -18.42 -12.34 8.22
C GLN A 138 -19.77 -12.91 7.84
N LEU A 139 -20.57 -12.21 7.05
CA LEU A 139 -21.86 -12.69 6.56
C LEU A 139 -21.70 -13.95 5.71
N GLN A 140 -20.70 -13.98 4.82
CA GLN A 140 -20.41 -15.16 4.01
C GLN A 140 -20.00 -16.35 4.86
N ASN A 141 -19.25 -16.14 5.93
CA ASN A 141 -18.85 -17.20 6.85
C ASN A 141 -20.02 -17.72 7.69
N MET A 142 -21.07 -16.91 7.86
CA MET A 142 -22.27 -17.31 8.59
C MET A 142 -23.25 -18.13 7.76
N ILE A 143 -23.21 -18.01 6.43
CA ILE A 143 -24.14 -18.73 5.52
C ILE A 143 -24.12 -20.24 5.75
N PRO A 144 -22.96 -20.94 5.81
CA PRO A 144 -22.94 -22.37 6.08
C PRO A 144 -23.55 -22.74 7.43
N THR A 145 -23.40 -21.89 8.45
CA THR A 145 -23.99 -22.11 9.77
C THR A 145 -25.50 -22.00 9.70
N ILE A 146 -26.03 -21.03 8.97
CA ILE A 146 -27.47 -20.84 8.77
C ILE A 146 -28.07 -22.04 8.02
N GLU A 147 -27.40 -22.51 6.98
CA GLU A 147 -27.85 -23.69 6.22
C GLU A 147 -27.90 -24.96 7.08
N LYS A 148 -26.95 -25.12 8.00
CA LYS A 148 -26.96 -26.23 8.95
C LYS A 148 -28.07 -26.13 9.97
N MET A 149 -28.53 -24.93 10.29
CA MET A 149 -29.60 -24.70 11.25
C MET A 149 -30.98 -24.81 10.63
N LEU A 150 -31.14 -24.51 9.34
CA LEU A 150 -32.41 -24.57 8.63
C LEU A 150 -33.09 -25.93 8.67
N PRO A 151 -32.39 -27.07 8.47
CA PRO A 151 -33.03 -28.39 8.56
C PRO A 151 -33.59 -28.74 9.92
N LYS A 152 -33.15 -28.10 10.99
CA LYS A 152 -33.62 -28.33 12.35
C LYS A 152 -34.86 -27.54 12.71
N LEU A 153 -35.25 -26.61 11.84
CA LEU A 153 -36.45 -25.77 12.07
C LEU A 153 -37.71 -26.32 11.39
N ASP A 154 -37.60 -27.37 10.59
CA ASP A 154 -38.73 -28.06 9.97
C ASP A 154 -39.38 -29.06 10.92
#